data_edf19327c29c8458463e5004dd576500
#
_entry.id   edf19327c29c8458463e5004dd576500
#
_cell.length_a   1.000
_cell.length_b   1.000
_cell.length_c   1.000
_cell.angle_alpha   90.00
_cell.angle_beta   90.00
_cell.angle_gamma   90.00
#
_symmetry.space_group_name_H-M   'P 1'
#
loop_
_entity.id
_entity.type
_entity.pdbx_description
1 polymer ?
#
loop_
_entity_poly.entity_id
_entity_poly.type
_entity_poly.pdbx_seq_one_letter_code
_entity_poly.pdbx_strand_id
1 'polypeptide(L)'
;MARLMIFIMLILASGCSFSEDDAEENVVYVYNWGDYLDPATIEKFEEETGIAVIYDEYDTNESMYPRIAEGAVHYDVICPSDYMIQKMIDNDLLQPLDFDKLPTAKKYIGADFFEQSKTFDPENKYSVPYCWGTVGIMYNKNLVEEPVDSWKILWEEKYKNEILMQDSSRDALMIPLKLLGRSLNETDTEIIEKARDMLIAQKPLVQAYVVDEAKDKLISGEAALGVVFSGEALMITLENEDMEFAVPKEGTNFWIDSWVIAKDAENVDNAHKFIDFMCRPEIAVINFDHLGYSTPNIAVRDLEKDEEWKNSPVAFPDPEIYQNQETYKYLGNEMDRFYNRQWMRVKVE
;
A
#
# COMPACT_ATOMS: atom_id res chain seq x y z
N MET A 1 48.63 25.40 68.38
CA MET A 1 47.83 26.35 67.57
C MET A 1 48.15 26.15 66.10
N ALA A 2 47.37 25.35 65.44
CA ALA A 2 47.55 25.06 63.97
C ALA A 2 46.44 25.79 63.25
N ARG A 3 46.76 26.68 62.31
CA ARG A 3 45.83 27.39 61.40
C ARG A 3 45.58 26.54 60.18
N LEU A 4 44.35 26.12 60.02
CA LEU A 4 43.85 25.42 58.82
C LEU A 4 43.49 26.47 57.76
N MET A 5 44.19 26.48 56.66
CA MET A 5 43.89 27.29 55.46
C MET A 5 42.94 26.50 54.57
N ILE A 6 41.71 26.96 54.45
CA ILE A 6 40.74 26.41 53.49
C ILE A 6 40.96 27.13 52.17
N PHE A 7 41.36 26.36 51.12
CA PHE A 7 41.40 26.78 49.67
C PHE A 7 40.04 26.53 49.08
N ILE A 8 39.29 27.60 48.75
CA ILE A 8 38.07 27.53 47.99
C ILE A 8 38.47 27.56 46.52
N MET A 9 38.31 26.40 45.81
CA MET A 9 38.48 26.28 44.40
C MET A 9 37.16 26.66 43.72
N LEU A 10 37.08 27.85 43.08
CA LEU A 10 35.96 28.23 42.20
C LEU A 10 36.06 27.42 40.89
N ILE A 11 35.19 26.45 40.73
CA ILE A 11 34.96 25.79 39.44
C ILE A 11 34.00 26.69 38.65
N LEU A 12 34.53 27.39 37.64
CA LEU A 12 33.71 28.01 36.59
C LEU A 12 33.12 26.89 35.74
N ALA A 13 31.92 26.48 36.03
CA ALA A 13 31.12 25.68 35.14
C ALA A 13 30.64 26.59 33.99
N SER A 14 31.30 26.51 32.83
CA SER A 14 30.73 27.00 31.57
C SER A 14 29.57 26.07 31.24
N GLY A 15 28.37 26.46 31.65
CA GLY A 15 27.14 25.81 31.21
C GLY A 15 26.94 26.12 29.74
N CYS A 16 27.22 25.17 28.87
CA CYS A 16 26.51 25.09 27.60
C CYS A 16 25.07 24.71 28.00
N SER A 17 24.19 25.68 27.98
CA SER A 17 22.77 25.42 27.96
C SER A 17 22.46 24.88 26.55
N PHE A 18 22.36 23.58 26.43
CA PHE A 18 21.57 22.99 25.35
C PHE A 18 20.13 23.37 25.67
N SER A 19 19.53 24.19 24.84
CA SER A 19 18.09 24.44 24.88
C SER A 19 17.38 23.16 24.50
N GLU A 20 16.55 22.60 25.35
CA GLU A 20 15.66 21.46 25.04
C GLU A 20 14.66 21.80 23.90
N ASP A 21 14.49 23.07 23.60
CA ASP A 21 13.61 23.54 22.50
C ASP A 21 14.18 23.28 21.09
N ASP A 22 15.50 23.06 20.91
CA ASP A 22 16.09 22.80 19.60
C ASP A 22 15.97 21.32 19.16
N ALA A 23 15.56 20.41 20.03
CA ALA A 23 15.46 18.98 19.74
C ALA A 23 14.09 18.57 19.15
N GLU A 24 13.00 19.33 19.44
CA GLU A 24 11.67 19.08 18.90
C GLU A 24 11.49 19.60 17.46
N GLU A 25 12.27 20.60 17.02
CA GLU A 25 12.16 21.19 15.68
C GLU A 25 12.74 20.32 14.56
N ASN A 26 13.51 19.27 14.85
CA ASN A 26 14.20 18.48 13.82
C ASN A 26 13.77 17.01 13.80
N VAL A 27 12.48 16.78 13.79
CA VAL A 27 11.86 15.46 13.78
C VAL A 27 10.76 15.40 12.71
N VAL A 28 10.43 14.20 12.23
CA VAL A 28 9.24 13.91 11.44
C VAL A 28 8.58 12.63 11.95
N TYR A 29 7.28 12.68 12.18
CA TYR A 29 6.47 11.55 12.61
C TYR A 29 5.81 10.90 11.40
N VAL A 30 6.16 9.64 11.13
CA VAL A 30 5.68 8.88 9.97
C VAL A 30 4.81 7.73 10.44
N TYR A 31 3.63 7.57 9.84
CA TYR A 31 2.70 6.48 10.13
C TYR A 31 2.42 5.71 8.83
N ASN A 32 2.92 4.49 8.74
CA ASN A 32 2.91 3.70 7.52
C ASN A 32 2.37 2.28 7.78
N TRP A 33 2.19 1.52 6.72
CA TRP A 33 1.92 0.09 6.82
C TRP A 33 3.08 -0.65 7.46
N GLY A 34 2.79 -1.79 8.08
CA GLY A 34 3.85 -2.69 8.56
C GLY A 34 4.68 -3.23 7.40
N ASP A 35 5.99 -3.27 7.57
CA ASP A 35 6.96 -3.77 6.58
C ASP A 35 6.81 -3.12 5.19
N TYR A 36 6.57 -1.79 5.16
CA TYR A 36 6.25 -1.06 3.92
C TYR A 36 7.29 0.00 3.52
N LEU A 37 8.50 -0.11 4.08
CA LEU A 37 9.64 0.74 3.79
C LEU A 37 10.91 0.06 4.29
N ASP A 38 11.98 0.04 3.46
CA ASP A 38 13.27 -0.48 3.89
C ASP A 38 13.88 0.43 4.99
N PRO A 39 14.19 -0.09 6.18
CA PRO A 39 14.77 0.70 7.27
C PRO A 39 16.06 1.44 6.88
N ALA A 40 16.84 0.93 5.93
CA ALA A 40 18.04 1.60 5.44
C ALA A 40 17.72 2.94 4.76
N THR A 41 16.49 3.15 4.26
CA THR A 41 16.09 4.43 3.68
C THR A 41 15.80 5.48 4.73
N ILE A 42 15.32 5.07 5.92
CA ILE A 42 15.18 5.95 7.10
C ILE A 42 16.58 6.39 7.56
N GLU A 43 17.49 5.43 7.76
CA GLU A 43 18.86 5.74 8.19
C GLU A 43 19.54 6.74 7.25
N LYS A 44 19.40 6.54 5.92
CA LYS A 44 19.93 7.47 4.93
C LYS A 44 19.30 8.87 5.00
N PHE A 45 17.99 8.94 5.24
CA PHE A 45 17.31 10.23 5.40
C PHE A 45 17.85 10.98 6.62
N GLU A 46 17.97 10.30 7.76
CA GLU A 46 18.49 10.87 9.00
C GLU A 46 19.96 11.32 8.86
N GLU A 47 20.81 10.48 8.22
CA GLU A 47 22.21 10.82 7.98
C GLU A 47 22.38 12.04 7.07
N GLU A 48 21.58 12.17 6.00
CA GLU A 48 21.71 13.25 5.03
C GLU A 48 21.07 14.56 5.50
N THR A 49 19.99 14.49 6.27
CA THR A 49 19.21 15.68 6.64
C THR A 49 19.43 16.14 8.09
N GLY A 50 19.86 15.24 8.96
CA GLY A 50 19.88 15.44 10.40
C GLY A 50 18.51 15.51 11.04
N ILE A 51 17.44 15.10 10.32
CA ILE A 51 16.06 15.03 10.82
C ILE A 51 15.82 13.63 11.35
N ALA A 52 15.45 13.49 12.62
CA ALA A 52 15.09 12.21 13.21
C ALA A 52 13.70 11.75 12.70
N VAL A 53 13.55 10.45 12.44
CA VAL A 53 12.28 9.84 12.02
C VAL A 53 11.68 9.04 13.15
N ILE A 54 10.50 9.40 13.60
CA ILE A 54 9.70 8.59 14.50
C ILE A 54 8.70 7.82 13.63
N TYR A 55 8.92 6.50 13.51
CA TYR A 55 8.19 5.65 12.60
C TYR A 55 7.27 4.69 13.36
N ASP A 56 5.98 4.81 13.11
CA ASP A 56 4.94 3.92 13.62
C ASP A 56 4.28 3.16 12.47
N GLU A 57 3.73 1.97 12.78
CA GLU A 57 3.11 1.09 11.81
C GLU A 57 1.64 0.84 12.11
N TYR A 58 0.87 0.52 11.05
CA TYR A 58 -0.51 0.07 11.14
C TYR A 58 -0.78 -1.11 10.20
N ASP A 59 -1.76 -1.94 10.56
CA ASP A 59 -2.10 -3.14 9.79
C ASP A 59 -3.18 -2.88 8.73
N THR A 60 -4.10 -1.92 8.97
CA THR A 60 -5.21 -1.62 8.08
C THR A 60 -5.55 -0.13 8.07
N ASN A 61 -6.09 0.36 6.94
CA ASN A 61 -6.63 1.72 6.86
C ASN A 61 -7.70 1.97 7.93
N GLU A 62 -8.48 0.96 8.27
CA GLU A 62 -9.56 1.02 9.26
C GLU A 62 -9.03 1.14 10.69
N SER A 63 -7.83 0.63 10.99
CA SER A 63 -7.14 0.83 12.28
C SER A 63 -6.41 2.17 12.34
N MET A 64 -5.85 2.63 11.22
CA MET A 64 -5.16 3.91 11.09
C MET A 64 -6.12 5.11 11.22
N TYR A 65 -7.22 5.09 10.45
CA TYR A 65 -8.14 6.23 10.33
C TYR A 65 -8.67 6.79 11.66
N PRO A 66 -9.16 5.99 12.62
CA PRO A 66 -9.63 6.51 13.91
C PRO A 66 -8.53 7.25 14.69
N ARG A 67 -7.29 6.76 14.65
CA ARG A 67 -6.17 7.41 15.37
C ARG A 67 -5.90 8.82 14.84
N ILE A 68 -5.99 9.00 13.52
CA ILE A 68 -5.84 10.33 12.90
C ILE A 68 -7.08 11.19 13.17
N ALA A 69 -8.29 10.64 13.02
CA ALA A 69 -9.52 11.40 13.18
C ALA A 69 -9.78 11.86 14.62
N GLU A 70 -9.31 11.11 15.62
CA GLU A 70 -9.42 11.45 17.04
C GLU A 70 -8.34 12.42 17.51
N GLY A 71 -7.26 12.61 16.75
CA GLY A 71 -6.16 13.53 17.08
C GLY A 71 -5.43 13.17 18.38
N ALA A 72 -5.46 11.88 18.76
CA ALA A 72 -4.82 11.43 20.01
C ALA A 72 -3.29 11.36 19.91
N VAL A 73 -2.77 11.18 18.69
CA VAL A 73 -1.35 11.18 18.34
C VAL A 73 -1.18 12.00 17.08
N HIS A 74 -0.21 12.92 17.07
CA HIS A 74 0.09 13.72 15.90
C HIS A 74 1.10 13.00 15.02
N TYR A 75 0.76 12.83 13.74
CA TYR A 75 1.64 12.35 12.70
C TYR A 75 1.79 13.42 11.64
N ASP A 76 2.99 13.52 11.06
CA ASP A 76 3.25 14.47 9.98
C ASP A 76 2.96 13.84 8.62
N VAL A 77 3.46 12.63 8.39
CA VAL A 77 3.35 11.89 7.13
C VAL A 77 2.61 10.58 7.35
N ILE A 78 1.68 10.28 6.45
CA ILE A 78 0.91 9.03 6.44
C ILE A 78 0.94 8.46 5.02
N CYS A 79 0.84 7.13 4.87
CA CYS A 79 0.80 6.47 3.55
C CYS A 79 -0.47 5.62 3.37
N PRO A 80 -1.68 6.22 3.30
CA PRO A 80 -2.92 5.47 3.12
C PRO A 80 -3.17 5.06 1.67
N SER A 81 -4.11 4.14 1.49
CA SER A 81 -4.61 3.76 0.16
C SER A 81 -5.59 4.81 -0.39
N ASP A 82 -5.79 4.76 -1.69
CA ASP A 82 -6.63 5.62 -2.51
C ASP A 82 -8.00 5.98 -1.90
N TYR A 83 -8.86 5.00 -1.60
CA TYR A 83 -10.19 5.24 -1.03
C TYR A 83 -10.14 5.89 0.36
N MET A 84 -9.07 5.61 1.11
CA MET A 84 -8.87 6.19 2.44
C MET A 84 -8.39 7.64 2.32
N ILE A 85 -7.53 7.95 1.36
CA ILE A 85 -7.14 9.34 1.03
C ILE A 85 -8.39 10.15 0.69
N GLN A 86 -9.27 9.63 -0.19
CA GLN A 86 -10.54 10.29 -0.49
C GLN A 86 -11.36 10.56 0.77
N LYS A 87 -11.53 9.55 1.63
CA LYS A 87 -12.24 9.69 2.90
C LYS A 87 -11.61 10.72 3.81
N MET A 88 -10.28 10.77 3.90
CA MET A 88 -9.55 11.74 4.71
C MET A 88 -9.70 13.18 4.17
N ILE A 89 -9.67 13.36 2.85
CA ILE A 89 -9.95 14.64 2.20
C ILE A 89 -11.38 15.11 2.51
N ASP A 90 -12.37 14.24 2.34
CA ASP A 90 -13.79 14.56 2.57
C ASP A 90 -14.07 14.93 4.04
N ASN A 91 -13.24 14.48 4.97
CA ASN A 91 -13.35 14.77 6.41
C ASN A 91 -12.35 15.85 6.91
N ASP A 92 -11.68 16.58 6.00
CA ASP A 92 -10.71 17.65 6.31
C ASP A 92 -9.58 17.19 7.26
N LEU A 93 -9.07 15.98 7.05
CA LEU A 93 -7.98 15.36 7.84
C LEU A 93 -6.59 15.50 7.20
N LEU A 94 -6.51 16.09 6.00
CA LEU A 94 -5.26 16.31 5.28
C LEU A 94 -5.05 17.80 5.00
N GLN A 95 -3.78 18.19 4.88
CA GLN A 95 -3.43 19.50 4.38
C GLN A 95 -2.86 19.41 2.95
N PRO A 96 -3.07 20.45 2.10
CA PRO A 96 -2.51 20.47 0.76
C PRO A 96 -0.98 20.44 0.79
N LEU A 97 -0.38 19.71 -0.14
CA LEU A 97 1.05 19.65 -0.35
C LEU A 97 1.56 20.91 -1.07
N ASP A 98 2.70 21.40 -0.65
CA ASP A 98 3.46 22.41 -1.40
C ASP A 98 4.39 21.72 -2.40
N PHE A 99 3.91 21.55 -3.62
CA PHE A 99 4.69 20.90 -4.68
C PHE A 99 5.97 21.64 -5.07
N ASP A 100 6.17 22.90 -4.67
CA ASP A 100 7.47 23.57 -4.88
C ASP A 100 8.55 23.06 -3.94
N LYS A 101 8.16 22.41 -2.86
CA LYS A 101 9.04 21.65 -1.95
C LYS A 101 9.27 20.19 -2.36
N LEU A 102 8.62 19.72 -3.44
CA LEU A 102 8.65 18.36 -3.94
C LEU A 102 9.22 18.26 -5.38
N PRO A 103 10.41 18.80 -5.65
CA PRO A 103 10.98 18.80 -7.00
C PRO A 103 11.32 17.40 -7.52
N THR A 104 11.68 16.48 -6.62
CA THR A 104 11.98 15.08 -6.95
C THR A 104 10.71 14.33 -7.34
N ALA A 105 9.64 14.48 -6.56
CA ALA A 105 8.35 13.90 -6.88
C ALA A 105 7.84 14.39 -8.25
N LYS A 106 7.88 15.71 -8.52
CA LYS A 106 7.50 16.27 -9.82
C LYS A 106 8.29 15.69 -10.99
N LYS A 107 9.55 15.32 -10.78
CA LYS A 107 10.46 14.86 -11.84
C LYS A 107 10.35 13.36 -12.10
N TYR A 108 10.19 12.56 -11.05
CA TYR A 108 10.38 11.12 -11.14
C TYR A 108 9.11 10.30 -10.94
N ILE A 109 8.05 10.86 -10.32
CA ILE A 109 6.76 10.16 -10.30
C ILE A 109 6.08 10.35 -11.66
N GLY A 110 5.67 9.24 -12.27
CA GLY A 110 5.07 9.24 -13.60
C GLY A 110 3.77 10.04 -13.66
N ALA A 111 3.61 10.83 -14.72
CA ALA A 111 2.44 11.68 -14.91
C ALA A 111 1.12 10.89 -14.93
N ASP A 112 1.17 9.65 -15.42
CA ASP A 112 0.01 8.75 -15.48
C ASP A 112 -0.51 8.38 -14.08
N PHE A 113 0.39 8.27 -13.08
CA PHE A 113 -0.01 8.01 -11.70
C PHE A 113 -0.70 9.21 -11.07
N PHE A 114 -0.25 10.43 -11.35
CA PHE A 114 -0.98 11.64 -10.94
C PHE A 114 -2.34 11.75 -11.64
N GLU A 115 -2.45 11.32 -12.89
CA GLU A 115 -3.74 11.29 -13.60
C GLU A 115 -4.69 10.26 -12.96
N GLN A 116 -4.20 9.06 -12.63
CA GLN A 116 -4.97 8.04 -11.91
C GLN A 116 -5.38 8.51 -10.52
N SER A 117 -4.51 9.21 -9.80
CA SER A 117 -4.78 9.74 -8.47
C SER A 117 -5.94 10.74 -8.43
N LYS A 118 -6.30 11.36 -9.55
CA LYS A 118 -7.49 12.25 -9.62
C LYS A 118 -8.80 11.54 -9.30
N THR A 119 -8.83 10.22 -9.30
CA THR A 119 -10.01 9.44 -8.89
C THR A 119 -10.34 9.59 -7.41
N PHE A 120 -9.33 9.85 -6.56
CA PHE A 120 -9.46 10.01 -5.11
C PHE A 120 -8.92 11.37 -4.59
N ASP A 121 -8.02 12.01 -5.33
CA ASP A 121 -7.50 13.38 -5.11
C ASP A 121 -7.69 14.22 -6.37
N PRO A 122 -8.90 14.76 -6.64
CA PRO A 122 -9.29 15.31 -7.95
C PRO A 122 -8.41 16.44 -8.48
N GLU A 123 -7.72 17.16 -7.60
CA GLU A 123 -6.85 18.27 -7.95
C GLU A 123 -5.35 17.94 -7.78
N ASN A 124 -5.02 16.70 -7.42
CA ASN A 124 -3.65 16.25 -7.06
C ASN A 124 -2.99 17.20 -6.05
N LYS A 125 -3.73 17.54 -4.99
CA LYS A 125 -3.27 18.51 -3.99
C LYS A 125 -2.74 17.88 -2.72
N TYR A 126 -3.16 16.67 -2.42
CA TYR A 126 -2.98 16.06 -1.09
C TYR A 126 -2.04 14.87 -1.08
N SER A 127 -1.75 14.28 -2.25
CA SER A 127 -1.07 12.99 -2.32
C SER A 127 0.08 12.94 -3.31
N VAL A 128 1.13 12.15 -2.96
CA VAL A 128 2.22 11.77 -3.86
C VAL A 128 2.24 10.24 -3.95
N PRO A 129 2.01 9.63 -5.13
CA PRO A 129 2.04 8.19 -5.30
C PRO A 129 3.36 7.57 -4.83
N TYR A 130 3.28 6.47 -4.07
CA TYR A 130 4.42 5.76 -3.50
C TYR A 130 4.57 4.35 -4.04
N CYS A 131 3.54 3.53 -3.87
CA CYS A 131 3.45 2.17 -4.37
C CYS A 131 2.12 1.95 -5.08
N TRP A 132 2.07 0.95 -5.95
CA TRP A 132 0.85 0.59 -6.64
C TRP A 132 0.85 -0.88 -7.02
N GLY A 133 -0.31 -1.40 -7.32
CA GLY A 133 -0.45 -2.76 -7.76
C GLY A 133 -1.85 -3.10 -8.25
N THR A 134 -2.02 -4.37 -8.58
CA THR A 134 -3.29 -4.96 -8.98
C THR A 134 -3.59 -6.20 -8.18
N VAL A 135 -4.84 -6.64 -8.19
CA VAL A 135 -5.22 -7.97 -7.75
C VAL A 135 -5.33 -8.87 -8.98
N GLY A 136 -4.82 -10.09 -8.90
CA GLY A 136 -4.87 -11.02 -10.02
C GLY A 136 -4.91 -12.48 -9.58
N ILE A 137 -4.76 -13.36 -10.56
CA ILE A 137 -4.73 -14.81 -10.32
C ILE A 137 -3.29 -15.30 -10.44
N MET A 138 -2.75 -15.82 -9.35
CA MET A 138 -1.55 -16.63 -9.33
C MET A 138 -1.92 -18.08 -9.64
N TYR A 139 -1.18 -18.74 -10.54
CA TYR A 139 -1.48 -20.11 -10.92
C TYR A 139 -0.21 -20.92 -11.21
N ASN A 140 -0.30 -22.22 -10.94
CA ASN A 140 0.76 -23.16 -11.29
C ASN A 140 0.57 -23.66 -12.71
N LYS A 141 1.48 -23.27 -13.63
CA LYS A 141 1.41 -23.60 -15.08
C LYS A 141 1.51 -25.10 -15.37
N ASN A 142 1.99 -25.92 -14.42
CA ASN A 142 2.05 -27.36 -14.57
C ASN A 142 0.74 -28.06 -14.16
N LEU A 143 -0.14 -27.37 -13.40
CA LEU A 143 -1.42 -27.88 -12.93
C LEU A 143 -2.60 -27.27 -13.66
N VAL A 144 -2.41 -26.09 -14.25
CA VAL A 144 -3.45 -25.33 -15.00
C VAL A 144 -3.05 -25.30 -16.47
N GLU A 145 -3.74 -26.08 -17.29
CA GLU A 145 -3.42 -26.25 -18.72
C GLU A 145 -4.09 -25.20 -19.63
N GLU A 146 -5.24 -24.66 -19.21
CA GLU A 146 -5.95 -23.62 -19.97
C GLU A 146 -5.39 -22.21 -19.70
N PRO A 147 -5.63 -21.28 -20.66
CA PRO A 147 -5.27 -19.89 -20.46
C PRO A 147 -5.98 -19.27 -19.26
N VAL A 148 -5.22 -18.66 -18.36
CA VAL A 148 -5.75 -17.94 -17.18
C VAL A 148 -5.93 -16.48 -17.54
N ASP A 149 -7.03 -16.14 -18.23
CA ASP A 149 -7.33 -14.79 -18.70
C ASP A 149 -8.67 -14.24 -18.19
N SER A 150 -9.34 -14.99 -17.31
CA SER A 150 -10.67 -14.65 -16.80
C SER A 150 -10.86 -15.14 -15.38
N TRP A 151 -11.55 -14.34 -14.56
CA TRP A 151 -11.98 -14.73 -13.21
C TRP A 151 -12.84 -16.01 -13.19
N LYS A 152 -13.42 -16.44 -14.32
CA LYS A 152 -14.27 -17.65 -14.40
C LYS A 152 -13.56 -18.92 -13.97
N ILE A 153 -12.24 -18.99 -14.16
CA ILE A 153 -11.45 -20.17 -13.77
C ILE A 153 -11.62 -20.55 -12.30
N LEU A 154 -11.90 -19.55 -11.44
CA LEU A 154 -12.12 -19.76 -10.00
C LEU A 154 -13.45 -20.48 -9.68
N TRP A 155 -14.30 -20.78 -10.69
CA TRP A 155 -15.54 -21.57 -10.60
C TRP A 155 -15.45 -22.92 -11.28
N GLU A 156 -14.26 -23.34 -11.75
CA GLU A 156 -14.07 -24.62 -12.43
C GLU A 156 -13.96 -25.76 -11.41
N GLU A 157 -14.90 -26.72 -11.49
CA GLU A 157 -14.97 -27.88 -10.56
C GLU A 157 -13.67 -28.71 -10.48
N LYS A 158 -12.86 -28.73 -11.52
CA LYS A 158 -11.61 -29.47 -11.54
C LYS A 158 -10.56 -28.92 -10.58
N TYR A 159 -10.69 -27.66 -10.15
CA TYR A 159 -9.82 -27.01 -9.17
C TYR A 159 -10.38 -27.03 -7.74
N LYS A 160 -11.33 -27.89 -7.47
CA LYS A 160 -11.94 -28.01 -6.15
C LYS A 160 -10.89 -28.31 -5.08
N ASN A 161 -10.88 -27.51 -4.01
CA ASN A 161 -9.88 -27.50 -2.93
C ASN A 161 -8.46 -27.14 -3.38
N GLU A 162 -8.32 -26.48 -4.53
CA GLU A 162 -7.06 -25.99 -5.08
C GLU A 162 -7.09 -24.48 -5.31
N ILE A 163 -8.08 -23.77 -4.75
CA ILE A 163 -8.31 -22.34 -4.93
C ILE A 163 -8.14 -21.61 -3.60
N LEU A 164 -7.26 -20.62 -3.57
CA LEU A 164 -7.14 -19.67 -2.46
C LEU A 164 -7.82 -18.34 -2.86
N MET A 165 -8.68 -17.84 -1.97
CA MET A 165 -9.40 -16.59 -2.18
C MET A 165 -8.98 -15.57 -1.13
N GLN A 166 -9.06 -14.26 -1.48
CA GLN A 166 -8.80 -13.18 -0.54
C GLN A 166 -9.84 -13.12 0.59
N ASP A 167 -9.39 -13.02 1.84
CA ASP A 167 -10.24 -12.76 3.02
C ASP A 167 -10.47 -11.25 3.19
N SER A 168 -10.95 -10.62 2.14
CA SER A 168 -11.30 -9.20 2.09
C SER A 168 -12.68 -9.02 1.45
N SER A 169 -13.54 -8.23 2.08
CA SER A 169 -14.90 -8.01 1.60
C SER A 169 -14.95 -7.34 0.23
N ARG A 170 -14.08 -6.36 -0.01
CA ARG A 170 -14.06 -5.61 -1.27
C ARG A 170 -13.40 -6.43 -2.36
N ASP A 171 -12.25 -7.05 -2.11
CA ASP A 171 -11.51 -7.82 -3.10
C ASP A 171 -12.24 -9.11 -3.50
N ALA A 172 -12.83 -9.83 -2.53
CA ALA A 172 -13.61 -11.03 -2.84
C ALA A 172 -14.88 -10.70 -3.66
N LEU A 173 -15.66 -9.66 -3.27
CA LEU A 173 -16.87 -9.28 -3.99
C LEU A 173 -16.58 -8.59 -5.34
N MET A 174 -15.42 -7.95 -5.51
CA MET A 174 -14.97 -7.39 -6.78
C MET A 174 -15.02 -8.44 -7.91
N ILE A 175 -14.57 -9.66 -7.65
CA ILE A 175 -14.43 -10.71 -8.65
C ILE A 175 -15.77 -11.05 -9.33
N PRO A 176 -16.83 -11.44 -8.60
CA PRO A 176 -18.12 -11.67 -9.25
C PRO A 176 -18.77 -10.40 -9.79
N LEU A 177 -18.53 -9.20 -9.21
CA LEU A 177 -18.98 -7.94 -9.79
C LEU A 177 -18.39 -7.73 -11.19
N LYS A 178 -17.09 -7.98 -11.36
CA LYS A 178 -16.43 -7.90 -12.67
C LYS A 178 -16.97 -8.93 -13.64
N LEU A 179 -17.23 -10.17 -13.22
CA LEU A 179 -17.88 -11.19 -14.05
C LEU A 179 -19.29 -10.80 -14.47
N LEU A 180 -20.00 -10.00 -13.67
CA LEU A 180 -21.31 -9.44 -14.00
C LEU A 180 -21.23 -8.19 -14.89
N GLY A 181 -20.02 -7.76 -15.28
CA GLY A 181 -19.79 -6.53 -16.06
C GLY A 181 -20.11 -5.25 -15.26
N ARG A 182 -19.90 -5.30 -13.95
CA ARG A 182 -20.18 -4.18 -13.02
C ARG A 182 -18.89 -3.54 -12.52
N SER A 183 -19.02 -2.31 -12.02
CA SER A 183 -17.93 -1.62 -11.32
C SER A 183 -17.60 -2.34 -10.00
N LEU A 184 -16.31 -2.33 -9.61
CA LEU A 184 -15.91 -2.74 -8.25
C LEU A 184 -16.40 -1.74 -7.18
N ASN A 185 -16.90 -0.58 -7.60
CA ASN A 185 -17.54 0.43 -6.76
C ASN A 185 -19.09 0.39 -6.86
N GLU A 186 -19.66 -0.78 -7.12
CA GLU A 186 -21.12 -0.95 -7.24
C GLU A 186 -21.83 -0.56 -5.94
N THR A 187 -22.95 0.14 -6.08
CA THR A 187 -23.80 0.57 -4.95
C THR A 187 -25.23 0.03 -5.00
N ASP A 188 -25.58 -0.63 -6.10
CA ASP A 188 -26.87 -1.35 -6.19
C ASP A 188 -26.81 -2.63 -5.32
N THR A 189 -27.58 -2.60 -4.25
CA THR A 189 -27.60 -3.68 -3.25
C THR A 189 -28.05 -5.02 -3.83
N GLU A 190 -28.96 -5.04 -4.82
CA GLU A 190 -29.41 -6.28 -5.47
C GLU A 190 -28.29 -6.90 -6.32
N ILE A 191 -27.46 -6.08 -6.94
CA ILE A 191 -26.30 -6.53 -7.72
C ILE A 191 -25.23 -7.11 -6.78
N ILE A 192 -24.94 -6.41 -5.67
CA ILE A 192 -23.97 -6.88 -4.67
C ILE A 192 -24.46 -8.20 -4.03
N GLU A 193 -25.76 -8.35 -3.79
CA GLU A 193 -26.33 -9.61 -3.31
C GLU A 193 -26.18 -10.75 -4.33
N LYS A 194 -26.36 -10.50 -5.63
CA LYS A 194 -26.06 -11.49 -6.68
C LYS A 194 -24.58 -11.87 -6.70
N ALA A 195 -23.68 -10.90 -6.53
CA ALA A 195 -22.24 -11.17 -6.42
C ALA A 195 -21.92 -12.07 -5.21
N ARG A 196 -22.53 -11.79 -4.04
CA ARG A 196 -22.47 -12.67 -2.86
C ARG A 196 -22.93 -14.08 -3.16
N ASP A 197 -24.09 -14.25 -3.80
CA ASP A 197 -24.65 -15.56 -4.10
C ASP A 197 -23.74 -16.37 -5.05
N MET A 198 -23.02 -15.69 -5.96
CA MET A 198 -21.99 -16.32 -6.77
C MET A 198 -20.83 -16.84 -5.92
N LEU A 199 -20.38 -16.08 -4.92
CA LEU A 199 -19.31 -16.53 -4.01
C LEU A 199 -19.78 -17.68 -3.10
N ILE A 200 -21.02 -17.66 -2.63
CA ILE A 200 -21.60 -18.80 -1.87
C ILE A 200 -21.59 -20.07 -2.75
N ALA A 201 -21.96 -19.94 -4.03
CA ALA A 201 -21.92 -21.07 -4.97
C ALA A 201 -20.47 -21.55 -5.25
N GLN A 202 -19.49 -20.66 -5.21
CA GLN A 202 -18.06 -20.99 -5.38
C GLN A 202 -17.46 -21.66 -4.13
N LYS A 203 -17.92 -21.31 -2.95
CA LYS A 203 -17.34 -21.72 -1.65
C LYS A 203 -16.98 -23.20 -1.55
N PRO A 204 -17.79 -24.19 -2.07
CA PRO A 204 -17.40 -25.60 -2.05
C PRO A 204 -16.14 -25.95 -2.84
N LEU A 205 -15.66 -25.04 -3.70
CA LEU A 205 -14.44 -25.21 -4.50
C LEU A 205 -13.21 -24.61 -3.81
N VAL A 206 -13.42 -23.66 -2.90
CA VAL A 206 -12.36 -22.89 -2.23
C VAL A 206 -11.69 -23.75 -1.16
N GLN A 207 -10.38 -23.78 -1.16
CA GLN A 207 -9.57 -24.42 -0.12
C GLN A 207 -9.56 -23.56 1.15
N ALA A 208 -9.26 -22.26 0.99
CA ALA A 208 -9.19 -21.33 2.11
C ALA A 208 -9.43 -19.88 1.66
N TYR A 209 -9.92 -19.06 2.58
CA TYR A 209 -9.92 -17.60 2.49
C TYR A 209 -8.74 -17.10 3.32
N VAL A 210 -7.76 -16.48 2.67
CA VAL A 210 -6.47 -16.10 3.25
C VAL A 210 -6.03 -14.72 2.73
N VAL A 211 -5.06 -14.12 3.39
CA VAL A 211 -4.35 -12.92 2.92
C VAL A 211 -2.88 -13.30 2.79
N ASP A 212 -2.06 -13.03 3.78
CA ASP A 212 -0.61 -13.23 3.74
C ASP A 212 -0.19 -14.69 3.57
N GLU A 213 -0.97 -15.64 4.12
CA GLU A 213 -0.68 -17.08 4.00
C GLU A 213 -0.80 -17.60 2.56
N ALA A 214 -1.44 -16.84 1.65
CA ALA A 214 -1.55 -17.22 0.24
C ALA A 214 -0.18 -17.42 -0.39
N LYS A 215 0.78 -16.55 -0.10
CA LYS A 215 2.14 -16.60 -0.63
C LYS A 215 2.81 -17.93 -0.33
N ASP A 216 2.91 -18.30 0.93
CA ASP A 216 3.61 -19.53 1.35
C ASP A 216 2.94 -20.80 0.80
N LYS A 217 1.59 -20.82 0.75
CA LYS A 217 0.82 -21.93 0.19
C LYS A 217 1.03 -22.11 -1.32
N LEU A 218 1.12 -21.02 -2.07
CA LEU A 218 1.35 -21.06 -3.51
C LEU A 218 2.81 -21.45 -3.82
N ILE A 219 3.78 -20.91 -3.09
CA ILE A 219 5.20 -21.29 -3.22
C ILE A 219 5.39 -22.79 -2.96
N SER A 220 4.75 -23.31 -1.92
CA SER A 220 4.85 -24.75 -1.55
C SER A 220 4.05 -25.68 -2.46
N GLY A 221 3.21 -25.12 -3.35
CA GLY A 221 2.36 -25.90 -4.27
C GLY A 221 1.14 -26.54 -3.58
N GLU A 222 0.67 -25.98 -2.46
CA GLU A 222 -0.53 -26.47 -1.76
C GLU A 222 -1.83 -26.11 -2.47
N ALA A 223 -1.80 -25.21 -3.47
CA ALA A 223 -2.94 -24.82 -4.28
C ALA A 223 -2.52 -24.55 -5.73
N ALA A 224 -3.40 -24.84 -6.66
CA ALA A 224 -3.18 -24.60 -8.09
C ALA A 224 -3.46 -23.16 -8.50
N LEU A 225 -4.37 -22.47 -7.80
CA LEU A 225 -4.86 -21.12 -8.09
C LEU A 225 -4.94 -20.29 -6.80
N GLY A 226 -4.58 -19.02 -6.88
CA GLY A 226 -4.73 -18.10 -5.76
C GLY A 226 -5.03 -16.68 -6.23
N VAL A 227 -5.91 -15.98 -5.54
CA VAL A 227 -6.12 -14.54 -5.72
C VAL A 227 -5.15 -13.80 -4.82
N VAL A 228 -4.24 -13.03 -5.42
CA VAL A 228 -3.16 -12.34 -4.71
C VAL A 228 -2.97 -10.92 -5.24
N PHE A 229 -2.28 -10.09 -4.47
CA PHE A 229 -1.78 -8.81 -4.94
C PHE A 229 -0.51 -8.99 -5.78
N SER A 230 -0.27 -8.07 -6.72
CA SER A 230 0.85 -8.17 -7.68
C SER A 230 2.24 -8.19 -7.01
N GLY A 231 2.42 -7.54 -5.85
CA GLY A 231 3.68 -7.60 -5.11
C GLY A 231 3.96 -9.01 -4.57
N GLU A 232 2.96 -9.64 -3.94
CA GLU A 232 3.07 -11.05 -3.53
C GLU A 232 3.31 -11.97 -4.73
N ALA A 233 2.63 -11.69 -5.86
CA ALA A 233 2.82 -12.45 -7.09
C ALA A 233 4.26 -12.37 -7.59
N LEU A 234 4.90 -11.20 -7.54
CA LEU A 234 6.30 -11.04 -7.89
C LEU A 234 7.19 -11.96 -7.02
N MET A 235 7.03 -11.90 -5.70
CA MET A 235 7.80 -12.73 -4.77
C MET A 235 7.59 -14.22 -5.02
N ILE A 236 6.34 -14.63 -5.27
CA ILE A 236 6.01 -16.04 -5.58
C ILE A 236 6.72 -16.50 -6.86
N THR A 237 6.72 -15.68 -7.92
CA THR A 237 7.35 -16.05 -9.20
C THR A 237 8.87 -16.16 -9.09
N LEU A 238 9.50 -15.38 -8.20
CA LEU A 238 10.95 -15.46 -7.94
C LEU A 238 11.33 -16.73 -7.15
N GLU A 239 10.46 -17.20 -6.27
CA GLU A 239 10.73 -18.39 -5.45
C GLU A 239 10.29 -19.70 -6.10
N ASN A 240 9.32 -19.65 -7.02
CA ASN A 240 8.78 -20.82 -7.71
C ASN A 240 8.53 -20.52 -9.19
N GLU A 241 9.43 -20.98 -10.06
CA GLU A 241 9.38 -20.77 -11.52
C GLU A 241 8.17 -21.42 -12.21
N ASP A 242 7.46 -22.34 -11.53
CA ASP A 242 6.25 -22.96 -12.03
C ASP A 242 5.01 -22.06 -11.88
N MET A 243 5.14 -20.97 -11.14
CA MET A 243 4.04 -20.03 -10.88
C MET A 243 4.04 -18.89 -11.88
N GLU A 244 2.84 -18.51 -12.32
CA GLU A 244 2.61 -17.36 -13.20
C GLU A 244 1.44 -16.50 -12.69
N PHE A 245 1.49 -15.20 -12.99
CA PHE A 245 0.47 -14.23 -12.59
C PHE A 245 -0.30 -13.73 -13.80
N ALA A 246 -1.62 -13.68 -13.69
CA ALA A 246 -2.51 -13.17 -14.71
C ALA A 246 -3.47 -12.11 -14.16
N VAL A 247 -3.61 -11.01 -14.90
CA VAL A 247 -4.65 -10.01 -14.67
C VAL A 247 -5.84 -10.31 -15.58
N PRO A 248 -7.02 -10.67 -15.03
CA PRO A 248 -8.18 -11.08 -15.84
C PRO A 248 -8.75 -9.94 -16.69
N LYS A 249 -9.22 -10.31 -17.88
CA LYS A 249 -9.76 -9.38 -18.90
C LYS A 249 -11.03 -8.63 -18.48
N GLU A 250 -11.77 -9.14 -17.49
CA GLU A 250 -12.92 -8.44 -16.94
C GLU A 250 -12.53 -7.20 -16.14
N GLY A 251 -11.24 -7.05 -15.84
CA GLY A 251 -10.68 -6.00 -15.01
C GLY A 251 -10.60 -6.38 -13.54
N THR A 252 -9.87 -5.57 -12.79
CA THR A 252 -9.59 -5.77 -11.37
C THR A 252 -9.41 -4.43 -10.65
N ASN A 253 -9.06 -4.50 -9.37
CA ASN A 253 -8.61 -3.35 -8.60
C ASN A 253 -7.20 -2.93 -9.04
N PHE A 254 -7.04 -1.65 -9.31
CA PHE A 254 -5.76 -0.95 -9.46
C PHE A 254 -5.64 0.00 -8.26
N TRP A 255 -4.80 -0.29 -7.31
CA TRP A 255 -4.65 0.51 -6.10
C TRP A 255 -3.36 1.34 -6.15
N ILE A 256 -3.41 2.49 -5.50
CA ILE A 256 -2.27 3.39 -5.31
C ILE A 256 -2.23 3.81 -3.85
N ASP A 257 -1.15 3.46 -3.17
CA ASP A 257 -0.84 4.00 -1.87
C ASP A 257 0.03 5.25 -2.04
N SER A 258 -0.25 6.29 -1.28
CA SER A 258 0.39 7.58 -1.50
C SER A 258 0.76 8.26 -0.19
N TRP A 259 1.87 9.00 -0.21
CA TRP A 259 2.26 9.87 0.87
C TRP A 259 1.33 11.08 0.96
N VAL A 260 0.83 11.36 2.15
CA VAL A 260 0.00 12.51 2.49
C VAL A 260 0.52 13.19 3.75
N ILE A 261 0.16 14.47 3.97
CA ILE A 261 0.48 15.20 5.20
C ILE A 261 -0.82 15.37 5.99
N ALA A 262 -0.80 14.97 7.28
CA ALA A 262 -1.93 15.11 8.17
C ALA A 262 -2.30 16.59 8.38
N LYS A 263 -3.59 16.86 8.65
CA LYS A 263 -4.10 18.22 8.85
C LYS A 263 -3.43 18.95 10.01
N ASP A 264 -3.15 18.22 11.07
CA ASP A 264 -2.58 18.69 12.33
C ASP A 264 -1.06 18.43 12.45
N ALA A 265 -0.39 18.13 11.31
CA ALA A 265 1.05 17.95 11.27
C ALA A 265 1.78 19.19 11.82
N GLU A 266 2.71 18.97 12.74
CA GLU A 266 3.50 20.03 13.39
C GLU A 266 4.80 20.30 12.63
N ASN A 267 5.36 19.28 11.94
CA ASN A 267 6.66 19.35 11.24
C ASN A 267 6.50 19.34 9.71
N VAL A 268 5.66 20.22 9.18
CA VAL A 268 5.25 20.23 7.76
C VAL A 268 6.43 20.36 6.78
N ASP A 269 7.45 21.16 7.11
CA ASP A 269 8.64 21.31 6.26
C ASP A 269 9.49 20.03 6.24
N ASN A 270 9.61 19.33 7.37
CA ASN A 270 10.30 18.05 7.46
C ASN A 270 9.50 16.94 6.77
N ALA A 271 8.17 16.98 6.84
CA ALA A 271 7.28 16.09 6.11
C ALA A 271 7.48 16.18 4.58
N HIS A 272 7.55 17.40 4.03
CA HIS A 272 7.86 17.59 2.60
C HIS A 272 9.24 17.06 2.23
N LYS A 273 10.27 17.29 3.08
CA LYS A 273 11.62 16.76 2.82
C LYS A 273 11.63 15.23 2.83
N PHE A 274 10.89 14.60 3.75
CA PHE A 274 10.77 13.15 3.81
C PHE A 274 10.10 12.60 2.55
N ILE A 275 8.95 13.16 2.15
CA ILE A 275 8.23 12.73 0.95
C ILE A 275 9.10 12.91 -0.31
N ASP A 276 9.76 14.06 -0.47
CA ASP A 276 10.62 14.31 -1.64
C ASP A 276 11.83 13.39 -1.67
N PHE A 277 12.39 13.06 -0.49
CA PHE A 277 13.49 12.10 -0.36
C PHE A 277 13.07 10.70 -0.78
N MET A 278 11.88 10.21 -0.36
CA MET A 278 11.36 8.90 -0.75
C MET A 278 11.09 8.80 -2.26
N CYS A 279 10.92 9.93 -2.95
CA CYS A 279 10.77 9.97 -4.41
C CYS A 279 12.11 9.96 -5.18
N ARG A 280 13.26 9.99 -4.52
CA ARG A 280 14.55 9.88 -5.20
C ARG A 280 14.71 8.50 -5.83
N PRO A 281 15.18 8.38 -7.09
CA PRO A 281 15.31 7.09 -7.76
C PRO A 281 16.15 6.07 -6.99
N GLU A 282 17.27 6.50 -6.40
CA GLU A 282 18.18 5.66 -5.62
C GLU A 282 17.58 5.19 -4.28
N ILE A 283 16.55 5.87 -3.76
CA ILE A 283 15.80 5.48 -2.56
C ILE A 283 14.62 4.61 -2.98
N ALA A 284 13.93 5.00 -4.05
CA ALA A 284 12.79 4.25 -4.57
C ALA A 284 13.17 2.82 -5.02
N VAL A 285 14.39 2.62 -5.59
CA VAL A 285 14.84 1.26 -5.94
C VAL A 285 15.12 0.41 -4.71
N ILE A 286 15.65 0.98 -3.62
CA ILE A 286 15.86 0.24 -2.36
C ILE A 286 14.51 -0.23 -1.79
N ASN A 287 13.52 0.67 -1.77
CA ASN A 287 12.18 0.31 -1.30
C ASN A 287 11.50 -0.70 -2.24
N PHE A 288 11.68 -0.56 -3.55
CA PHE A 288 11.15 -1.51 -4.53
C PHE A 288 11.71 -2.93 -4.30
N ASP A 289 13.04 -3.06 -4.13
CA ASP A 289 13.72 -4.34 -3.87
C ASP A 289 13.25 -4.98 -2.55
N HIS A 290 12.94 -4.16 -1.55
CA HIS A 290 12.46 -4.64 -0.26
C HIS A 290 11.00 -5.10 -0.32
N LEU A 291 10.13 -4.32 -0.99
CA LEU A 291 8.68 -4.52 -0.97
C LEU A 291 8.16 -5.52 -2.00
N GLY A 292 8.80 -5.58 -3.18
CA GLY A 292 8.27 -6.31 -4.32
C GLY A 292 7.05 -5.66 -5.00
N TYR A 293 6.54 -4.54 -4.49
CA TYR A 293 5.44 -3.80 -5.12
C TYR A 293 5.94 -2.84 -6.19
N SER A 294 5.15 -2.69 -7.26
CA SER A 294 5.46 -1.78 -8.34
C SER A 294 5.53 -0.32 -7.85
N THR A 295 6.46 0.43 -8.41
CA THR A 295 6.70 1.82 -8.04
C THR A 295 6.23 2.78 -9.13
N PRO A 296 5.66 3.93 -8.78
CA PRO A 296 5.34 4.99 -9.73
C PRO A 296 6.56 5.78 -10.20
N ASN A 297 7.76 5.50 -9.65
CA ASN A 297 8.99 6.18 -10.01
C ASN A 297 9.54 5.66 -11.35
N ILE A 298 9.51 6.51 -12.37
CA ILE A 298 9.85 6.15 -13.76
C ILE A 298 11.32 5.79 -13.97
N ALA A 299 12.21 6.11 -13.04
CA ALA A 299 13.63 5.84 -13.17
C ALA A 299 14.08 4.51 -12.51
N VAL A 300 13.24 3.90 -11.68
CA VAL A 300 13.60 2.67 -10.93
C VAL A 300 13.96 1.53 -11.86
N ARG A 301 13.17 1.28 -12.90
CA ARG A 301 13.45 0.20 -13.86
C ARG A 301 14.85 0.27 -14.46
N ASP A 302 15.33 1.47 -14.76
CA ASP A 302 16.67 1.66 -15.34
C ASP A 302 17.79 1.47 -14.32
N LEU A 303 17.51 1.73 -13.03
CA LEU A 303 18.45 1.58 -11.93
C LEU A 303 18.48 0.16 -11.36
N GLU A 304 17.42 -0.61 -11.59
CA GLU A 304 17.32 -1.99 -11.13
C GLU A 304 18.46 -2.83 -11.72
N LYS A 305 19.17 -3.56 -10.86
CA LYS A 305 20.36 -4.36 -11.21
C LYS A 305 20.05 -5.81 -11.43
N ASP A 306 19.01 -6.30 -10.79
CA ASP A 306 18.53 -7.65 -10.98
C ASP A 306 17.75 -7.73 -12.31
N GLU A 307 18.27 -8.49 -13.26
CA GLU A 307 17.67 -8.61 -14.59
C GLU A 307 16.34 -9.34 -14.58
N GLU A 308 16.08 -10.20 -13.60
CA GLU A 308 14.80 -10.89 -13.43
C GLU A 308 13.72 -9.92 -12.98
N TRP A 309 14.01 -9.12 -11.96
CA TRP A 309 13.13 -8.05 -11.49
C TRP A 309 12.87 -7.01 -12.58
N LYS A 310 13.93 -6.52 -13.21
CA LYS A 310 13.88 -5.50 -14.27
C LYS A 310 12.98 -5.89 -15.45
N ASN A 311 12.96 -7.17 -15.80
CA ASN A 311 12.20 -7.71 -16.91
C ASN A 311 10.91 -8.39 -16.49
N SER A 312 10.58 -8.39 -15.20
CA SER A 312 9.35 -8.98 -14.71
C SER A 312 8.11 -8.24 -15.24
N PRO A 313 7.19 -8.95 -15.91
CA PRO A 313 5.92 -8.35 -16.34
C PRO A 313 4.96 -8.10 -15.15
N VAL A 314 5.29 -8.59 -13.96
CA VAL A 314 4.54 -8.34 -12.73
C VAL A 314 4.97 -7.02 -12.11
N ALA A 315 6.29 -6.78 -12.04
CA ALA A 315 6.86 -5.54 -11.48
C ALA A 315 6.68 -4.34 -12.42
N PHE A 316 6.85 -4.56 -13.72
CA PHE A 316 6.74 -3.53 -14.76
C PHE A 316 5.82 -4.01 -15.90
N PRO A 317 4.52 -4.14 -15.61
CA PRO A 317 3.58 -4.67 -16.60
C PRO A 317 3.34 -3.70 -17.76
N ASP A 318 2.83 -4.25 -18.88
CA ASP A 318 2.46 -3.44 -20.04
C ASP A 318 1.34 -2.45 -19.68
N PRO A 319 1.46 -1.17 -20.05
CA PRO A 319 0.41 -0.18 -19.81
C PRO A 319 -0.98 -0.54 -20.36
N GLU A 320 -1.09 -1.41 -21.36
CA GLU A 320 -2.38 -1.89 -21.87
C GLU A 320 -3.18 -2.68 -20.82
N ILE A 321 -2.49 -3.30 -19.85
CA ILE A 321 -3.13 -4.06 -18.76
C ILE A 321 -3.99 -3.14 -17.86
N TYR A 322 -3.68 -1.84 -17.80
CA TYR A 322 -4.37 -0.90 -16.91
C TYR A 322 -5.65 -0.30 -17.49
N GLN A 323 -5.91 -0.44 -18.79
CA GLN A 323 -7.00 0.26 -19.47
C GLN A 323 -8.40 -0.11 -18.96
N ASN A 324 -8.58 -1.30 -18.36
CA ASN A 324 -9.85 -1.79 -17.84
C ASN A 324 -9.88 -1.90 -16.29
N GLN A 325 -8.87 -1.33 -15.62
CA GLN A 325 -8.78 -1.41 -14.17
C GLN A 325 -9.55 -0.26 -13.52
N GLU A 326 -9.98 -0.47 -12.31
CA GLU A 326 -10.66 0.55 -11.52
C GLU A 326 -10.00 0.67 -10.14
N THR A 327 -9.92 1.90 -9.64
CA THR A 327 -9.49 2.20 -8.28
C THR A 327 -10.68 2.14 -7.33
N TYR A 328 -10.51 1.64 -6.11
CA TYR A 328 -11.54 1.70 -5.09
C TYR A 328 -11.87 3.15 -4.74
N LYS A 329 -13.16 3.38 -4.47
CA LYS A 329 -13.68 4.66 -3.95
C LYS A 329 -14.25 4.44 -2.57
N TYR A 330 -14.22 5.47 -1.76
CA TYR A 330 -14.98 5.52 -0.53
C TYR A 330 -16.48 5.62 -0.86
N LEU A 331 -17.24 4.59 -0.52
CA LEU A 331 -18.67 4.48 -0.82
C LEU A 331 -19.57 4.97 0.31
N GLY A 332 -18.95 5.43 1.40
CA GLY A 332 -19.64 5.82 2.62
C GLY A 332 -19.83 4.65 3.61
N ASN A 333 -19.88 5.00 4.89
CA ASN A 333 -19.93 4.03 6.00
C ASN A 333 -21.12 3.04 5.92
N GLU A 334 -22.24 3.43 5.29
CA GLU A 334 -23.40 2.54 5.14
C GLU A 334 -23.10 1.42 4.13
N MET A 335 -22.50 1.78 3.00
CA MET A 335 -22.14 0.84 1.96
C MET A 335 -20.99 -0.07 2.40
N ASP A 336 -19.98 0.46 3.10
CA ASP A 336 -18.88 -0.36 3.66
C ASP A 336 -19.42 -1.42 4.61
N ARG A 337 -20.36 -1.02 5.50
CA ARG A 337 -21.06 -2.00 6.37
C ARG A 337 -21.91 -2.98 5.59
N PHE A 338 -22.47 -2.57 4.43
CA PHE A 338 -23.24 -3.48 3.60
C PHE A 338 -22.33 -4.54 2.96
N TYR A 339 -21.23 -4.16 2.35
CA TYR A 339 -20.23 -5.08 1.79
C TYR A 339 -19.73 -6.08 2.85
N ASN A 340 -19.35 -5.59 4.02
CA ASN A 340 -18.89 -6.44 5.14
C ASN A 340 -19.97 -7.45 5.57
N ARG A 341 -21.25 -7.04 5.64
CA ARG A 341 -22.34 -7.98 5.95
C ARG A 341 -22.51 -9.04 4.87
N GLN A 342 -22.39 -8.68 3.57
CA GLN A 342 -22.49 -9.66 2.50
C GLN A 342 -21.32 -10.65 2.54
N TRP A 343 -20.10 -10.16 2.80
CA TRP A 343 -18.93 -11.00 2.97
C TRP A 343 -19.06 -11.98 4.15
N MET A 344 -19.52 -11.51 5.28
CA MET A 344 -19.80 -12.39 6.44
C MET A 344 -20.80 -13.49 6.11
N ARG A 345 -21.80 -13.22 5.25
CA ARG A 345 -22.72 -14.25 4.79
C ARG A 345 -22.05 -15.31 3.93
N VAL A 346 -21.14 -14.91 3.03
CA VAL A 346 -20.32 -15.88 2.26
C VAL A 346 -19.56 -16.81 3.21
N LYS A 347 -18.98 -16.25 4.28
CA LYS A 347 -18.17 -17.05 5.24
C LYS A 347 -19.00 -18.02 6.08
N VAL A 348 -20.26 -17.76 6.37
CA VAL A 348 -21.09 -18.60 7.26
C VAL A 348 -22.10 -19.50 6.53
N GLU A 349 -22.58 -19.12 5.35
CA GLU A 349 -23.45 -19.94 4.50
C GLU A 349 -22.64 -20.91 3.63
#